data_85cee3d00d54f151bfe5a27bf419ed97
#
_entry.id   85cee3d00d54f151bfe5a27bf419ed97
#
_cell.length_a   1.000
_cell.length_b   1.000
_cell.length_c   1.000
_cell.angle_alpha   90.00
_cell.angle_beta   90.00
_cell.angle_gamma   90.00
#
_symmetry.space_group_name_H-M   'P 1'
#
loop_
_entity.id
_entity.type
_entity.pdbx_description
1 polymer ?
#
loop_
_entity_poly.entity_id
_entity_poly.type
_entity_poly.pdbx_seq_one_letter_code
_entity_poly.pdbx_strand_id
1 'polypeptide(L)'
;MPIQCFPTEVFEFKPDIVILTVTMGAADADAAVKAFAGRVGRMVLLSSGDVYRAYGRLTGIEAGPIEKGLLTEDAPLRSVLFPYRHKASSPEALEYWYEKIFAERAVLNAPELPGTVLRLPKVYGPGGNEDLATVYRYRHHPNWRWTHGFVENVAVAVELAAIHPAAGGRIYNVGEAYTPSIAERLRWLPPSTIEPDLSSQFDFAQNIAYDTSRIRVELGYCEIVSEKEGLLRTLRSGSN
;
A
#
# COMPACT_ATOMS: atom_id res chain seq x y z
N MET A 1 10.47 -12.61 -12.25
CA MET A 1 10.09 -12.50 -13.67
C MET A 1 8.70 -11.89 -13.75
N PRO A 2 8.42 -10.99 -14.70
CA PRO A 2 7.06 -10.52 -14.93
C PRO A 2 6.13 -11.69 -15.23
N ILE A 3 4.86 -11.59 -14.84
CA ILE A 3 3.84 -12.56 -15.18
C ILE A 3 3.64 -12.51 -16.70
N GLN A 4 4.08 -13.53 -17.44
CA GLN A 4 3.97 -13.55 -18.90
C GLN A 4 2.70 -14.25 -19.41
N CYS A 5 2.13 -15.14 -18.61
CA CYS A 5 0.88 -15.82 -18.92
C CYS A 5 0.15 -16.25 -17.63
N PHE A 6 -1.16 -16.35 -17.74
CA PHE A 6 -2.02 -16.90 -16.69
C PHE A 6 -2.36 -18.35 -16.99
N PRO A 7 -2.46 -19.24 -15.99
CA PRO A 7 -2.90 -20.62 -16.17
C PRO A 7 -4.28 -20.69 -16.85
N THR A 8 -4.50 -21.71 -17.66
CA THR A 8 -5.77 -21.90 -18.39
C THR A 8 -6.96 -22.00 -17.45
N GLU A 9 -6.77 -22.61 -16.29
CA GLU A 9 -7.77 -22.80 -15.23
C GLU A 9 -8.37 -21.50 -14.74
N VAL A 10 -7.60 -20.41 -14.76
CA VAL A 10 -8.10 -19.08 -14.37
C VAL A 10 -9.18 -18.60 -15.36
N PHE A 11 -9.02 -18.89 -16.64
CA PHE A 11 -10.00 -18.53 -17.67
C PHE A 11 -11.21 -19.48 -17.68
N GLU A 12 -11.02 -20.74 -17.37
CA GLU A 12 -12.08 -21.74 -17.19
C GLU A 12 -12.97 -21.39 -16.00
N PHE A 13 -12.39 -20.84 -14.94
CA PHE A 13 -13.11 -20.33 -13.75
C PHE A 13 -14.04 -19.17 -14.09
N LYS A 14 -13.78 -18.40 -15.17
CA LYS A 14 -14.55 -17.21 -15.60
C LYS A 14 -14.77 -16.20 -14.46
N PRO A 15 -13.72 -15.61 -13.90
CA PRO A 15 -13.86 -14.67 -12.80
C PRO A 15 -14.62 -13.42 -13.26
N ASP A 16 -15.49 -12.88 -12.41
CA ASP A 16 -16.14 -11.59 -12.62
C ASP A 16 -15.22 -10.43 -12.21
N ILE A 17 -14.30 -10.68 -11.28
CA ILE A 17 -13.40 -9.70 -10.68
C ILE A 17 -12.00 -10.29 -10.59
N VAL A 18 -10.98 -9.47 -10.86
CA VAL A 18 -9.56 -9.83 -10.67
C VAL A 18 -8.91 -8.84 -9.70
N ILE A 19 -8.24 -9.38 -8.67
CA ILE A 19 -7.48 -8.60 -7.70
C ILE A 19 -5.98 -8.89 -7.91
N LEU A 20 -5.22 -7.87 -8.26
CA LEU A 20 -3.79 -7.94 -8.51
C LEU A 20 -3.02 -7.64 -7.22
N THR A 21 -2.56 -8.67 -6.52
CA THR A 21 -1.88 -8.53 -5.22
C THR A 21 -0.37 -8.37 -5.35
N VAL A 22 0.26 -9.02 -6.33
CA VAL A 22 1.73 -9.08 -6.51
C VAL A 22 2.11 -8.55 -7.90
N THR A 23 1.66 -7.35 -8.23
CA THR A 23 2.01 -6.69 -9.50
C THR A 23 3.18 -5.74 -9.24
N MET A 24 4.36 -6.02 -9.80
CA MET A 24 5.56 -5.24 -9.51
C MET A 24 5.70 -4.01 -10.39
N GLY A 25 5.24 -4.04 -11.64
CA GLY A 25 5.40 -2.92 -12.56
C GLY A 25 4.49 -3.01 -13.78
N ALA A 26 4.84 -2.24 -14.82
CA ALA A 26 4.05 -2.16 -16.05
C ALA A 26 3.84 -3.52 -16.71
N ALA A 27 4.88 -4.33 -16.85
CA ALA A 27 4.81 -5.60 -17.57
C ALA A 27 3.79 -6.57 -16.98
N ASP A 28 3.72 -6.67 -15.62
CA ASP A 28 2.74 -7.50 -14.95
C ASP A 28 1.31 -6.95 -15.13
N ALA A 29 1.16 -5.62 -14.98
CA ALA A 29 -0.12 -4.97 -15.12
C ALA A 29 -0.66 -5.06 -16.56
N ASP A 30 0.18 -4.79 -17.56
CA ASP A 30 -0.17 -4.90 -18.98
C ASP A 30 -0.57 -6.33 -19.35
N ALA A 31 0.17 -7.33 -18.85
CA ALA A 31 -0.16 -8.73 -19.06
C ALA A 31 -1.54 -9.08 -18.47
N ALA A 32 -1.83 -8.59 -17.25
CA ALA A 32 -3.13 -8.81 -16.61
C ALA A 32 -4.25 -8.08 -17.37
N VAL A 33 -4.07 -6.81 -17.71
CA VAL A 33 -5.04 -6.04 -18.51
C VAL A 33 -5.33 -6.75 -19.83
N LYS A 34 -4.30 -7.15 -20.58
CA LYS A 34 -4.46 -7.87 -21.86
C LYS A 34 -5.19 -9.21 -21.68
N ALA A 35 -4.94 -9.91 -20.60
CA ALA A 35 -5.55 -11.22 -20.34
C ALA A 35 -7.04 -11.12 -19.98
N PHE A 36 -7.44 -10.05 -19.26
CA PHE A 36 -8.77 -9.95 -18.64
C PHE A 36 -9.67 -8.86 -19.23
N ALA A 37 -9.16 -7.94 -20.09
CA ALA A 37 -9.98 -6.96 -20.76
C ALA A 37 -11.13 -7.63 -21.56
N GLY A 38 -12.34 -7.11 -21.41
CA GLY A 38 -13.56 -7.68 -22.00
C GLY A 38 -14.02 -9.02 -21.41
N ARG A 39 -13.34 -9.52 -20.35
CA ARG A 39 -13.68 -10.81 -19.71
C ARG A 39 -14.15 -10.66 -18.28
N VAL A 40 -13.74 -9.60 -17.60
CA VAL A 40 -14.11 -9.32 -16.20
C VAL A 40 -14.74 -7.95 -16.05
N GLY A 41 -15.64 -7.82 -15.10
CA GLY A 41 -16.32 -6.56 -14.81
C GLY A 41 -15.47 -5.56 -13.99
N ARG A 42 -14.42 -6.03 -13.31
CA ARG A 42 -13.58 -5.20 -12.45
C ARG A 42 -12.17 -5.76 -12.32
N MET A 43 -11.19 -4.84 -12.27
CA MET A 43 -9.82 -5.15 -11.85
C MET A 43 -9.40 -4.23 -10.70
N VAL A 44 -8.90 -4.81 -9.61
CA VAL A 44 -8.39 -4.07 -8.45
C VAL A 44 -6.87 -4.27 -8.37
N LEU A 45 -6.12 -3.19 -8.37
CA LEU A 45 -4.67 -3.21 -8.18
C LEU A 45 -4.32 -2.82 -6.74
N LEU A 46 -3.61 -3.68 -6.03
CA LEU A 46 -2.97 -3.33 -4.76
C LEU A 46 -1.64 -2.62 -5.05
N SER A 47 -1.71 -1.30 -4.96
CA SER A 47 -0.56 -0.41 -5.09
C SER A 47 0.06 -0.12 -3.72
N SER A 48 0.96 0.83 -3.65
CA SER A 48 1.73 1.18 -2.45
C SER A 48 1.84 2.68 -2.29
N GLY A 49 1.96 3.15 -1.06
CA GLY A 49 2.24 4.56 -0.78
C GLY A 49 3.63 5.02 -1.18
N ASP A 50 4.51 4.13 -1.59
CA ASP A 50 5.82 4.50 -2.11
C ASP A 50 5.78 5.18 -3.50
N VAL A 51 4.61 5.24 -4.12
CA VAL A 51 4.38 6.04 -5.32
C VAL A 51 4.46 7.54 -5.05
N TYR A 52 4.23 7.98 -3.83
CA TYR A 52 4.26 9.41 -3.48
C TYR A 52 5.68 9.98 -3.43
N ARG A 53 5.84 11.24 -3.85
CA ARG A 53 7.08 12.00 -3.70
C ARG A 53 7.50 12.09 -2.22
N ALA A 54 6.54 12.22 -1.32
CA ALA A 54 6.76 12.21 0.12
C ALA A 54 7.54 10.97 0.57
N TYR A 55 7.25 9.80 0.02
CA TYR A 55 8.00 8.57 0.32
C TYR A 55 9.43 8.62 -0.24
N GLY A 56 9.60 9.12 -1.47
CA GLY A 56 10.92 9.33 -2.06
C GLY A 56 11.77 10.27 -1.21
N ARG A 57 11.16 11.35 -0.69
CA ARG A 57 11.81 12.27 0.23
C ARG A 57 12.15 11.61 1.57
N LEU A 58 11.21 10.92 2.21
CA LEU A 58 11.46 10.19 3.45
C LEU A 58 12.68 9.28 3.35
N THR A 59 12.77 8.53 2.25
CA THR A 59 13.83 7.52 2.04
C THR A 59 15.11 8.08 1.43
N GLY A 60 15.18 9.38 1.13
CA GLY A 60 16.33 10.01 0.51
C GLY A 60 16.55 9.69 -0.98
N ILE A 61 15.61 8.97 -1.61
CA ILE A 61 15.67 8.63 -3.04
C ILE A 61 15.48 9.88 -3.91
N GLU A 62 14.64 10.81 -3.42
CA GLU A 62 14.31 12.04 -4.15
C GLU A 62 14.44 13.25 -3.23
N ALA A 63 15.13 14.29 -3.71
CA ALA A 63 15.16 15.59 -3.05
C ALA A 63 13.86 16.35 -3.33
N GLY A 64 13.48 17.28 -2.45
CA GLY A 64 12.31 18.11 -2.67
C GLY A 64 11.78 18.75 -1.38
N PRO A 65 10.74 19.57 -1.45
CA PRO A 65 10.11 20.13 -0.27
C PRO A 65 9.42 19.06 0.55
N ILE A 66 9.24 19.32 1.84
CA ILE A 66 8.40 18.50 2.71
C ILE A 66 6.95 18.68 2.25
N GLU A 67 6.26 17.58 2.01
CA GLU A 67 4.80 17.59 1.80
C GLU A 67 4.12 17.81 3.16
N LYS A 68 3.49 18.97 3.30
CA LYS A 68 2.80 19.35 4.53
C LYS A 68 1.35 18.83 4.51
N GLY A 69 0.91 18.31 5.65
CA GLY A 69 -0.47 17.80 5.78
C GLY A 69 -0.63 16.33 5.39
N LEU A 70 -1.86 15.94 5.11
CA LEU A 70 -2.20 14.59 4.70
C LEU A 70 -1.99 14.41 3.21
N LEU A 71 -1.49 13.24 2.81
CA LEU A 71 -1.32 12.86 1.42
C LEU A 71 -2.68 12.41 0.86
N THR A 72 -3.25 13.22 -0.02
CA THR A 72 -4.41 12.83 -0.82
C THR A 72 -3.98 11.95 -2.00
N GLU A 73 -4.93 11.33 -2.70
CA GLU A 73 -4.64 10.56 -3.92
C GLU A 73 -4.07 11.43 -5.05
N ASP A 74 -4.29 12.74 -4.98
CA ASP A 74 -3.81 13.73 -5.94
C ASP A 74 -2.46 14.35 -5.53
N ALA A 75 -1.88 13.92 -4.39
CA ALA A 75 -0.55 14.36 -3.96
C ALA A 75 0.53 13.98 -4.99
N PRO A 76 1.62 14.78 -5.09
CA PRO A 76 2.67 14.55 -6.07
C PRO A 76 3.26 13.14 -5.99
N LEU A 77 3.42 12.50 -7.17
CA LEU A 77 4.09 11.21 -7.29
C LEU A 77 5.61 11.41 -7.39
N ARG A 78 6.38 10.35 -7.08
CA ARG A 78 7.83 10.33 -7.29
C ARG A 78 8.17 10.63 -8.75
N SER A 79 9.23 11.41 -8.97
CA SER A 79 9.87 11.57 -10.26
C SER A 79 10.97 10.52 -10.48
N VAL A 80 11.61 10.05 -9.40
CA VAL A 80 12.62 8.99 -9.45
C VAL A 80 11.92 7.64 -9.60
N LEU A 81 12.06 7.04 -10.76
CA LEU A 81 11.48 5.75 -11.11
C LEU A 81 12.37 4.59 -10.65
N PHE A 82 11.76 3.41 -10.49
CA PHE A 82 12.42 2.17 -10.06
C PHE A 82 13.18 2.34 -8.73
N PRO A 83 12.47 2.69 -7.64
CA PRO A 83 13.07 3.15 -6.38
C PRO A 83 13.97 2.11 -5.69
N TYR A 84 13.80 0.84 -6.01
CA TYR A 84 14.55 -0.25 -5.37
C TYR A 84 15.57 -0.92 -6.29
N ARG A 85 15.73 -0.46 -7.54
CA ARG A 85 16.67 -1.05 -8.51
C ARG A 85 18.11 -1.12 -8.00
N HIS A 86 18.53 -0.14 -7.21
CA HIS A 86 19.86 -0.10 -6.60
C HIS A 86 20.08 -1.17 -5.52
N LYS A 87 19.01 -1.81 -5.00
CA LYS A 87 19.03 -2.90 -4.02
C LYS A 87 18.95 -4.28 -4.67
N ALA A 88 18.62 -4.33 -5.95
CA ALA A 88 18.47 -5.58 -6.67
C ALA A 88 19.83 -6.27 -6.85
N SER A 89 19.87 -7.56 -6.53
CA SER A 89 21.09 -8.38 -6.71
C SER A 89 21.34 -8.73 -8.18
N SER A 90 20.29 -8.72 -9.00
CA SER A 90 20.36 -8.99 -10.45
C SER A 90 19.13 -8.42 -11.16
N PRO A 91 19.14 -8.34 -12.52
CA PRO A 91 17.95 -7.93 -13.29
C PRO A 91 16.73 -8.85 -13.15
N GLU A 92 16.90 -10.07 -12.65
CA GLU A 92 15.85 -11.04 -12.38
C GLU A 92 15.19 -10.84 -11.01
N ALA A 93 15.81 -10.06 -10.11
CA ALA A 93 15.26 -9.75 -8.80
C ALA A 93 14.00 -8.90 -8.92
N LEU A 94 13.04 -9.11 -8.02
CA LEU A 94 11.75 -8.39 -8.04
C LEU A 94 11.92 -6.88 -7.94
N GLU A 95 12.87 -6.44 -7.13
CA GLU A 95 13.18 -5.02 -6.89
C GLU A 95 13.65 -4.30 -8.14
N TYR A 96 14.25 -4.99 -9.11
CA TYR A 96 14.83 -4.38 -10.30
C TYR A 96 13.77 -3.72 -11.20
N TRP A 97 12.59 -4.36 -11.34
CA TRP A 97 11.48 -3.89 -12.17
C TRP A 97 10.33 -3.29 -11.38
N TYR A 98 10.50 -3.18 -10.06
CA TYR A 98 9.46 -2.64 -9.19
C TYR A 98 9.17 -1.17 -9.52
N GLU A 99 7.97 -0.88 -10.03
CA GLU A 99 7.49 0.46 -10.30
C GLU A 99 5.95 0.51 -10.31
N LYS A 100 5.39 0.79 -9.15
CA LYS A 100 3.93 0.83 -8.97
C LYS A 100 3.25 1.95 -9.76
N ILE A 101 3.92 3.09 -10.00
CA ILE A 101 3.35 4.19 -10.81
C ILE A 101 2.97 3.70 -12.22
N PHE A 102 3.80 2.86 -12.83
CA PHE A 102 3.49 2.30 -14.15
C PHE A 102 2.38 1.26 -14.09
N ALA A 103 2.34 0.44 -13.03
CA ALA A 103 1.26 -0.51 -12.83
C ALA A 103 -0.09 0.20 -12.64
N GLU A 104 -0.14 1.28 -11.85
CA GLU A 104 -1.34 2.12 -11.69
C GLU A 104 -1.82 2.68 -13.04
N ARG A 105 -0.90 3.24 -13.84
CA ARG A 105 -1.22 3.79 -15.16
C ARG A 105 -1.77 2.74 -16.12
N ALA A 106 -1.19 1.55 -16.14
CA ALA A 106 -1.65 0.46 -17.00
C ALA A 106 -3.09 0.06 -16.67
N VAL A 107 -3.42 -0.11 -15.38
CA VAL A 107 -4.75 -0.52 -14.93
C VAL A 107 -5.79 0.59 -15.14
N LEU A 108 -5.44 1.86 -14.85
CA LEU A 108 -6.38 2.98 -14.97
C LEU A 108 -6.66 3.38 -16.42
N ASN A 109 -5.71 3.18 -17.33
CA ASN A 109 -5.86 3.52 -18.75
C ASN A 109 -6.45 2.39 -19.60
N ALA A 110 -6.82 1.26 -19.00
CA ALA A 110 -7.44 0.15 -19.72
C ALA A 110 -8.87 0.52 -20.15
N PRO A 111 -9.17 0.73 -21.47
CA PRO A 111 -10.42 1.35 -21.92
C PRO A 111 -11.66 0.50 -21.70
N GLU A 112 -11.48 -0.83 -21.65
CA GLU A 112 -12.59 -1.79 -21.55
C GLU A 112 -12.66 -2.49 -20.19
N LEU A 113 -11.90 -1.99 -19.21
CA LEU A 113 -11.78 -2.62 -17.91
C LEU A 113 -11.81 -1.55 -16.81
N PRO A 114 -12.88 -1.47 -16.00
CA PRO A 114 -12.96 -0.51 -14.89
C PRO A 114 -11.90 -0.85 -13.82
N GLY A 115 -10.70 -0.28 -13.95
CA GLY A 115 -9.61 -0.47 -13.03
C GLY A 115 -9.81 0.34 -11.74
N THR A 116 -9.49 -0.23 -10.59
CA THR A 116 -9.45 0.45 -9.30
C THR A 116 -8.08 0.27 -8.69
N VAL A 117 -7.51 1.35 -8.16
CA VAL A 117 -6.19 1.33 -7.51
C VAL A 117 -6.36 1.59 -6.02
N LEU A 118 -5.79 0.72 -5.19
CA LEU A 118 -5.69 0.93 -3.75
C LEU A 118 -4.23 1.20 -3.37
N ARG A 119 -3.92 2.41 -2.93
CA ARG A 119 -2.61 2.75 -2.34
C ARG A 119 -2.60 2.32 -0.89
N LEU A 120 -1.97 1.18 -0.65
CA LEU A 120 -1.97 0.56 0.66
C LEU A 120 -1.05 1.31 1.63
N PRO A 121 -1.43 1.38 2.93
CA PRO A 121 -0.60 1.89 4.01
C PRO A 121 0.47 0.86 4.40
N LYS A 122 1.16 1.07 5.52
CA LYS A 122 1.93 0.01 6.17
C LYS A 122 0.97 -1.02 6.77
N VAL A 123 0.72 -2.10 6.03
CA VAL A 123 -0.16 -3.18 6.47
C VAL A 123 0.51 -3.97 7.60
N TYR A 124 -0.26 -4.30 8.62
CA TYR A 124 0.17 -5.11 9.77
C TYR A 124 -0.97 -6.02 10.23
N GLY A 125 -0.64 -7.07 10.94
CA GLY A 125 -1.60 -8.05 11.48
C GLY A 125 -1.02 -9.45 11.50
N PRO A 126 -1.81 -10.46 11.90
CA PRO A 126 -1.41 -11.85 11.81
C PRO A 126 -0.94 -12.22 10.40
N GLY A 127 0.24 -12.82 10.28
CA GLY A 127 0.85 -13.18 9.00
C GLY A 127 1.69 -12.08 8.32
N GLY A 128 1.75 -10.86 8.87
CA GLY A 128 2.55 -9.80 8.26
C GLY A 128 2.86 -8.62 9.19
N ASN A 129 4.14 -8.26 9.32
CA ASN A 129 4.62 -7.21 10.25
C ASN A 129 4.16 -7.42 11.70
N GLU A 130 4.14 -8.65 12.15
CA GLU A 130 3.63 -9.07 13.47
C GLU A 130 4.44 -8.52 14.63
N ASP A 131 5.73 -8.24 14.42
CA ASP A 131 6.64 -7.66 15.39
C ASP A 131 6.42 -6.15 15.60
N LEU A 132 5.59 -5.51 14.78
CA LEU A 132 5.36 -4.06 14.78
C LEU A 132 6.68 -3.26 14.74
N ALA A 133 7.68 -3.78 14.04
CA ALA A 133 9.02 -3.21 13.99
C ALA A 133 9.01 -1.74 13.56
N THR A 134 8.11 -1.33 12.66
CA THR A 134 7.99 0.07 12.22
C THR A 134 7.55 1.03 13.34
N VAL A 135 6.92 0.55 14.40
CA VAL A 135 6.60 1.36 15.57
C VAL A 135 7.79 1.38 16.54
N TYR A 136 8.31 0.19 16.90
CA TYR A 136 9.36 0.07 17.92
C TYR A 136 10.72 0.58 17.45
N ARG A 137 11.13 0.33 16.21
CA ARG A 137 12.41 0.80 15.67
C ARG A 137 12.52 2.31 15.60
N TYR A 138 11.40 3.00 15.35
CA TYR A 138 11.37 4.46 15.19
C TYR A 138 10.95 5.21 16.44
N ARG A 139 11.03 4.58 17.62
CA ARG A 139 10.64 5.20 18.91
C ARG A 139 11.39 6.48 19.26
N HIS A 140 12.55 6.74 18.67
CA HIS A 140 13.30 7.99 18.82
C HIS A 140 12.73 9.15 17.96
N HIS A 141 11.73 8.87 17.14
CA HIS A 141 11.02 9.88 16.33
C HIS A 141 9.55 9.97 16.77
N PRO A 142 9.28 10.42 18.03
CA PRO A 142 7.97 10.29 18.67
C PRO A 142 6.83 11.00 17.93
N ASN A 143 7.13 12.07 17.21
CA ASN A 143 6.14 12.86 16.48
C ASN A 143 5.90 12.39 15.05
N TRP A 144 6.73 11.49 14.55
CA TRP A 144 6.62 11.00 13.18
C TRP A 144 5.36 10.15 12.99
N ARG A 145 4.75 10.30 11.81
CA ARG A 145 3.50 9.66 11.44
C ARG A 145 3.65 8.87 10.16
N TRP A 146 3.22 7.62 10.20
CA TRP A 146 3.07 6.77 9.02
C TRP A 146 1.73 6.04 9.10
N THR A 147 0.89 6.20 8.08
CA THR A 147 -0.41 5.51 8.04
C THR A 147 -0.18 4.01 8.04
N HIS A 148 -0.76 3.34 9.02
CA HIS A 148 -0.83 1.90 9.11
C HIS A 148 -2.24 1.44 8.72
N GLY A 149 -2.39 0.15 8.43
CA GLY A 149 -3.68 -0.47 8.20
C GLY A 149 -3.67 -1.89 8.76
N PHE A 150 -4.59 -2.17 9.67
CA PHE A 150 -4.80 -3.54 10.14
C PHE A 150 -5.32 -4.41 9.00
N VAL A 151 -4.80 -5.62 8.85
CA VAL A 151 -5.06 -6.48 7.69
C VAL A 151 -6.54 -6.70 7.40
N GLU A 152 -7.38 -6.87 8.44
CA GLU A 152 -8.82 -7.06 8.28
C GLU A 152 -9.50 -5.78 7.74
N ASN A 153 -9.09 -4.59 8.20
CA ASN A 153 -9.59 -3.32 7.67
C ASN A 153 -9.18 -3.11 6.21
N VAL A 154 -7.93 -3.49 5.86
CA VAL A 154 -7.47 -3.45 4.48
C VAL A 154 -8.28 -4.40 3.60
N ALA A 155 -8.64 -5.59 4.10
CA ALA A 155 -9.48 -6.53 3.38
C ALA A 155 -10.88 -5.95 3.08
N VAL A 156 -11.50 -5.21 4.01
CA VAL A 156 -12.76 -4.48 3.77
C VAL A 156 -12.60 -3.46 2.65
N ALA A 157 -11.49 -2.71 2.61
CA ALA A 157 -11.23 -1.75 1.52
C ALA A 157 -11.10 -2.47 0.16
N VAL A 158 -10.44 -3.63 0.13
CA VAL A 158 -10.30 -4.46 -1.09
C VAL A 158 -11.66 -4.97 -1.55
N GLU A 159 -12.49 -5.47 -0.64
CA GLU A 159 -13.86 -5.91 -0.94
C GLU A 159 -14.69 -4.78 -1.56
N LEU A 160 -14.72 -3.60 -0.92
CA LEU A 160 -15.45 -2.44 -1.43
C LEU A 160 -14.94 -2.02 -2.81
N ALA A 161 -13.63 -1.97 -3.03
CA ALA A 161 -13.05 -1.66 -4.33
C ALA A 161 -13.44 -2.67 -5.42
N ALA A 162 -13.61 -3.93 -5.03
CA ALA A 162 -14.00 -5.00 -5.94
C ALA A 162 -15.47 -4.91 -6.37
N ILE A 163 -16.39 -4.65 -5.43
CA ILE A 163 -17.82 -4.79 -5.67
C ILE A 163 -18.59 -3.47 -5.79
N HIS A 164 -18.07 -2.36 -5.22
CA HIS A 164 -18.83 -1.11 -5.20
C HIS A 164 -18.89 -0.45 -6.59
N PRO A 165 -20.08 -0.04 -7.07
CA PRO A 165 -20.24 0.52 -8.42
C PRO A 165 -19.38 1.76 -8.69
N ALA A 166 -19.20 2.63 -7.68
CA ALA A 166 -18.44 3.87 -7.82
C ALA A 166 -16.91 3.68 -7.88
N ALA A 167 -16.39 2.47 -7.61
CA ALA A 167 -14.95 2.24 -7.49
C ALA A 167 -14.22 2.22 -8.85
N GLY A 168 -14.93 2.00 -9.98
CA GLY A 168 -14.31 1.90 -11.31
C GLY A 168 -13.63 3.17 -11.77
N GLY A 169 -12.40 3.08 -12.27
CA GLY A 169 -11.60 4.21 -12.75
C GLY A 169 -11.06 5.11 -11.61
N ARG A 170 -11.00 4.62 -10.39
CA ARG A 170 -10.65 5.40 -9.21
C ARG A 170 -9.36 4.94 -8.55
N ILE A 171 -8.74 5.89 -7.83
CA ILE A 171 -7.61 5.65 -6.92
C ILE A 171 -8.09 5.97 -5.51
N TYR A 172 -7.74 5.12 -4.55
CA TYR A 172 -8.04 5.34 -3.14
C TYR A 172 -6.82 5.11 -2.27
N ASN A 173 -6.60 6.01 -1.32
CA ASN A 173 -5.76 5.76 -0.17
C ASN A 173 -6.50 4.88 0.83
N VAL A 174 -5.84 3.86 1.34
CA VAL A 174 -6.37 2.95 2.36
C VAL A 174 -5.65 3.19 3.69
N GLY A 175 -6.37 3.13 4.78
CA GLY A 175 -5.84 3.30 6.15
C GLY A 175 -6.88 3.85 7.10
N GLU A 176 -6.49 4.05 8.34
CA GLU A 176 -7.33 4.61 9.38
C GLU A 176 -7.66 6.09 9.10
N ALA A 177 -8.79 6.58 9.64
CA ALA A 177 -9.22 7.97 9.48
C ALA A 177 -8.24 8.96 10.12
N TYR A 178 -7.52 8.53 11.13
CA TYR A 178 -6.50 9.30 11.82
C TYR A 178 -5.21 8.50 11.86
N THR A 179 -4.08 9.13 11.51
CA THR A 179 -2.76 8.52 11.60
C THR A 179 -2.07 8.94 12.91
N PRO A 180 -2.01 8.07 13.94
CA PRO A 180 -1.30 8.38 15.17
C PRO A 180 0.20 8.53 14.95
N SER A 181 0.85 9.35 15.80
CA SER A 181 2.30 9.41 15.88
C SER A 181 2.88 8.13 16.50
N ILE A 182 4.19 7.95 16.37
CA ILE A 182 4.89 6.85 17.04
C ILE A 182 4.64 6.88 18.55
N ALA A 183 4.71 8.06 19.19
CA ALA A 183 4.48 8.19 20.63
C ALA A 183 3.04 7.80 21.02
N GLU A 184 2.04 8.14 20.21
CA GLU A 184 0.65 7.77 20.47
C GLU A 184 0.46 6.26 20.41
N ARG A 185 1.06 5.56 19.43
CA ARG A 185 1.01 4.10 19.32
C ARG A 185 1.72 3.42 20.47
N LEU A 186 2.89 3.90 20.87
CA LEU A 186 3.65 3.32 21.98
C LEU A 186 2.92 3.40 23.32
N ARG A 187 1.98 4.33 23.51
CA ARG A 187 1.12 4.36 24.73
C ARG A 187 0.16 3.17 24.81
N TRP A 188 -0.13 2.53 23.68
CA TRP A 188 -1.03 1.37 23.63
C TRP A 188 -0.28 0.04 23.70
N LEU A 189 1.04 0.07 23.49
CA LEU A 189 1.87 -1.11 23.31
C LEU A 189 2.75 -1.37 24.54
N PRO A 190 3.02 -2.64 24.88
CA PRO A 190 3.98 -3.00 25.91
C PRO A 190 5.40 -2.60 25.49
N PRO A 191 6.36 -2.54 26.44
CA PRO A 191 7.77 -2.45 26.11
C PRO A 191 8.20 -3.60 25.18
N SER A 192 9.18 -3.33 24.31
CA SER A 192 9.70 -4.31 23.35
C SER A 192 11.23 -4.34 23.41
N THR A 193 11.79 -5.52 23.14
CA THR A 193 13.23 -5.76 22.98
C THR A 193 13.73 -5.42 21.57
N ILE A 194 12.84 -5.05 20.63
CA ILE A 194 13.24 -4.61 19.30
C ILE A 194 14.14 -3.38 19.43
N GLU A 195 15.37 -3.49 18.92
CA GLU A 195 16.31 -2.38 18.95
C GLU A 195 15.89 -1.22 18.06
N PRO A 196 16.13 0.05 18.49
CA PRO A 196 15.90 1.21 17.68
C PRO A 196 16.77 1.17 16.42
N ASP A 197 16.23 1.62 15.30
CA ASP A 197 17.03 1.83 14.08
C ASP A 197 17.68 3.21 14.13
N LEU A 198 18.86 3.29 14.71
CA LEU A 198 19.65 4.52 14.77
C LEU A 198 20.44 4.78 13.49
N SER A 199 20.48 3.80 12.57
CA SER A 199 21.20 3.89 11.29
C SER A 199 20.30 4.32 10.14
N SER A 200 18.99 4.46 10.38
CA SER A 200 18.03 4.85 9.35
C SER A 200 18.40 6.17 8.70
N GLN A 201 18.41 6.18 7.38
CA GLN A 201 18.65 7.37 6.57
C GLN A 201 17.34 8.13 6.25
N PHE A 202 16.24 7.79 6.93
CA PHE A 202 14.95 8.44 6.72
C PHE A 202 14.98 9.90 7.18
N ASP A 203 14.43 10.79 6.36
CA ASP A 203 14.13 12.17 6.75
C ASP A 203 12.79 12.20 7.52
N PHE A 204 12.85 11.97 8.82
CA PHE A 204 11.67 11.94 9.70
C PHE A 204 10.94 13.29 9.85
N ALA A 205 11.42 14.36 9.21
CA ALA A 205 10.63 15.58 9.03
C ALA A 205 9.46 15.35 8.05
N GLN A 206 9.56 14.34 7.17
CA GLN A 206 8.50 13.95 6.24
C GLN A 206 7.59 12.88 6.86
N ASN A 207 6.33 13.22 7.06
CA ASN A 207 5.29 12.25 7.43
C ASN A 207 4.76 11.51 6.18
N ILE A 208 4.32 10.27 6.38
CA ILE A 208 3.57 9.48 5.39
C ILE A 208 2.15 9.27 5.93
N ALA A 209 1.43 10.34 6.12
CA ALA A 209 0.08 10.33 6.66
C ALA A 209 -0.95 10.56 5.53
N TYR A 210 -1.86 9.62 5.33
CA TYR A 210 -2.85 9.66 4.24
C TYR A 210 -4.10 10.41 4.63
N ASP A 211 -4.69 11.11 3.65
CA ASP A 211 -6.10 11.43 3.64
C ASP A 211 -6.86 10.22 3.07
N THR A 212 -7.74 9.64 3.86
CA THR A 212 -8.58 8.51 3.48
C THR A 212 -10.04 8.91 3.30
N SER A 213 -10.32 10.21 3.17
CA SER A 213 -11.70 10.73 3.05
C SER A 213 -12.39 10.25 1.78
N ARG A 214 -11.66 10.12 0.66
CA ARG A 214 -12.21 9.71 -0.62
C ARG A 214 -12.85 8.33 -0.55
N ILE A 215 -12.14 7.32 -0.06
CA ILE A 215 -12.67 5.96 0.04
C ILE A 215 -13.88 5.88 1.00
N ARG A 216 -13.85 6.68 2.06
CA ARG A 216 -14.96 6.75 3.04
C ARG A 216 -16.22 7.36 2.44
N VAL A 217 -16.08 8.46 1.73
CA VAL A 217 -17.22 9.18 1.15
C VAL A 217 -17.79 8.41 -0.05
N GLU A 218 -16.93 7.89 -0.93
CA GLU A 218 -17.37 7.28 -2.18
C GLU A 218 -17.79 5.81 -2.01
N LEU A 219 -17.11 5.04 -1.12
CA LEU A 219 -17.37 3.60 -0.97
C LEU A 219 -17.95 3.21 0.40
N GLY A 220 -18.12 4.16 1.33
CA GLY A 220 -18.61 3.87 2.68
C GLY A 220 -17.60 3.11 3.56
N TYR A 221 -16.31 3.16 3.23
CA TYR A 221 -15.27 2.47 4.01
C TYR A 221 -15.24 2.95 5.46
N CYS A 222 -15.22 2.01 6.37
CA CYS A 222 -14.95 2.24 7.78
C CYS A 222 -14.17 1.06 8.36
N GLU A 223 -13.38 1.32 9.39
CA GLU A 223 -12.65 0.30 10.11
C GLU A 223 -13.61 -0.59 10.92
N ILE A 224 -13.45 -1.90 10.78
CA ILE A 224 -14.16 -2.89 11.61
C ILE A 224 -13.39 -3.21 12.89
N VAL A 225 -12.09 -2.90 12.94
CA VAL A 225 -11.20 -3.07 14.09
C VAL A 225 -10.48 -1.75 14.32
N SER A 226 -10.53 -1.19 15.54
CA SER A 226 -9.76 0.01 15.87
C SER A 226 -8.25 -0.26 15.78
N GLU A 227 -7.44 0.76 15.46
CA GLU A 227 -5.98 0.59 15.37
C GLU A 227 -5.40 0.03 16.66
N LYS A 228 -5.82 0.55 17.83
CA LYS A 228 -5.38 0.04 19.12
C LYS A 228 -5.64 -1.46 19.29
N GLU A 229 -6.82 -1.92 18.94
CA GLU A 229 -7.18 -3.33 19.03
C GLU A 229 -6.40 -4.17 18.01
N GLY A 230 -6.23 -3.68 16.78
CA GLY A 230 -5.42 -4.32 15.76
C GLY A 230 -3.97 -4.52 16.18
N LEU A 231 -3.35 -3.49 16.75
CA LEU A 231 -1.98 -3.56 17.30
C LEU A 231 -1.87 -4.64 18.40
N LEU A 232 -2.83 -4.67 19.33
CA LEU A 232 -2.82 -5.66 20.41
C LEU A 232 -3.09 -7.09 19.93
N ARG A 233 -3.98 -7.28 18.94
CA ARG A 233 -4.21 -8.60 18.32
C ARG A 233 -2.96 -9.11 17.61
N THR A 234 -2.25 -8.23 16.89
CA THR A 234 -1.01 -8.57 16.19
C THR A 234 0.05 -9.11 17.14
N LEU A 235 0.28 -8.45 18.28
CA LEU A 235 1.26 -8.92 19.27
C LEU A 235 0.89 -10.27 19.88
N ARG A 236 -0.41 -10.54 20.09
CA ARG A 236 -0.87 -11.84 20.63
C ARG A 236 -0.62 -12.98 19.67
N SER A 237 -0.75 -12.75 18.34
CA SER A 237 -0.51 -13.78 17.32
C SER A 237 0.96 -14.12 17.16
N GLY A 238 1.87 -13.13 17.27
CA GLY A 238 3.31 -13.32 17.14
C GLY A 238 3.97 -13.96 18.39
N SER A 239 3.20 -14.18 19.47
CA SER A 239 3.70 -14.76 20.72
C SER A 239 3.48 -16.28 20.83
N ASN A 240 2.94 -16.92 19.82
CA ASN A 240 2.76 -18.36 19.66
C ASN A 240 3.80 -18.93 18.68
#